data_05d7dfe8be38a87c41f53918ef8bedaa
#
_entry.id   05d7dfe8be38a87c41f53918ef8bedaa
#
_cell.length_a   1.000
_cell.length_b   1.000
_cell.length_c   1.000
_cell.angle_alpha   90.00
_cell.angle_beta   90.00
_cell.angle_gamma   90.00
#
_symmetry.space_group_name_H-M   'P 1'
#
loop_
_entity.id
_entity.type
_entity.pdbx_description
1 polymer ?
#
loop_
_entity_poly.entity_id
_entity_poly.type
_entity_poly.pdbx_seq_one_letter_code
_entity_poly.pdbx_strand_id
1 'polypeptide(L)'
;MTNPKVHFVVSLAINDGKLAQFQSVAQEMIAGTVKEAGALGYEWFLSADRKRCRLVETYVDPDAVLAHMSGPVVRNLVPKMLETASLSSFEVYGDPGAEAGKTLAGIGAEIFPFWHGLKG
;
A
#
# COMPACT_ATOMS: atom_id res chain seq x y z
N MET A 1 1.91 -8.57 -24.49
CA MET A 1 0.70 -8.32 -23.69
C MET A 1 1.07 -7.72 -22.34
N THR A 2 0.46 -6.62 -22.00
CA THR A 2 0.73 -5.93 -20.76
C THR A 2 -0.27 -6.33 -19.68
N ASN A 3 0.19 -6.35 -18.44
CA ASN A 3 -0.68 -6.52 -17.28
C ASN A 3 -0.79 -5.16 -16.60
N PRO A 4 -1.96 -4.50 -16.65
CA PRO A 4 -2.09 -3.17 -16.08
C PRO A 4 -2.19 -3.14 -14.56
N LYS A 5 -2.44 -4.29 -13.92
CA LYS A 5 -2.57 -4.34 -12.47
C LYS A 5 -1.27 -3.96 -11.79
N VAL A 6 -1.39 -3.27 -10.68
CA VAL A 6 -0.26 -2.85 -9.85
C VAL A 6 -0.49 -3.35 -8.44
N HIS A 7 0.55 -3.93 -7.86
CA HIS A 7 0.50 -4.42 -6.48
C HIS A 7 1.52 -3.68 -5.63
N PHE A 8 1.12 -3.37 -4.41
CA PHE A 8 2.03 -2.87 -3.39
C PHE A 8 2.17 -3.92 -2.29
N VAL A 9 3.38 -4.12 -1.82
CA VAL A 9 3.64 -4.87 -0.58
C VAL A 9 4.39 -3.95 0.36
N VAL A 10 3.71 -3.53 1.42
CA VAL A 10 4.24 -2.60 2.40
C VAL A 10 4.55 -3.36 3.67
N SER A 11 5.78 -3.25 4.17
CA SER A 11 6.21 -3.90 5.40
C SER A 11 6.35 -2.86 6.49
N LEU A 12 5.66 -3.09 7.61
CA LEU A 12 5.64 -2.17 8.74
C LEU A 12 6.08 -2.89 10.01
N ALA A 13 6.85 -2.18 10.84
CA ALA A 13 7.19 -2.60 12.19
C ALA A 13 6.35 -1.78 13.16
N ILE A 14 5.53 -2.46 13.97
CA ILE A 14 4.61 -1.79 14.90
C ILE A 14 5.39 -1.35 16.12
N ASN A 15 5.25 -0.08 16.53
CA ASN A 15 5.93 0.46 17.69
C ASN A 15 5.39 -0.17 18.98
N ASP A 16 6.26 -0.39 19.95
CA ASP A 16 5.88 -0.98 21.23
C ASP A 16 4.76 -0.17 21.87
N GLY A 17 3.72 -0.87 22.34
CA GLY A 17 2.58 -0.26 22.99
C GLY A 17 1.58 0.43 22.06
N LYS A 18 1.79 0.38 20.75
CA LYS A 18 0.95 1.08 19.78
C LYS A 18 0.02 0.16 18.96
N LEU A 19 -0.05 -1.12 19.29
CA LEU A 19 -0.84 -2.07 18.49
C LEU A 19 -2.30 -1.64 18.35
N ALA A 20 -2.95 -1.25 19.44
CA ALA A 20 -4.37 -0.87 19.38
C ALA A 20 -4.58 0.36 18.50
N GLN A 21 -3.72 1.36 18.62
CA GLN A 21 -3.78 2.56 17.77
C GLN A 21 -3.51 2.22 16.30
N PHE A 22 -2.50 1.36 16.06
CA PHE A 22 -2.19 0.86 14.73
C PHE A 22 -3.42 0.21 14.08
N GLN A 23 -4.07 -0.70 14.82
CA GLN A 23 -5.25 -1.40 14.30
C GLN A 23 -6.40 -0.44 14.02
N SER A 24 -6.59 0.56 14.86
CA SER A 24 -7.64 1.57 14.67
C SER A 24 -7.42 2.38 13.40
N VAL A 25 -6.20 2.85 13.17
CA VAL A 25 -5.86 3.60 11.95
C VAL A 25 -6.00 2.71 10.70
N ALA A 26 -5.54 1.46 10.79
CA ALA A 26 -5.66 0.52 9.69
C ALA A 26 -7.12 0.32 9.28
N GLN A 27 -8.03 0.21 10.25
CA GLN A 27 -9.47 0.07 9.97
C GLN A 27 -10.03 1.31 9.28
N GLU A 28 -9.60 2.50 9.68
CA GLU A 28 -9.99 3.74 9.00
C GLU A 28 -9.47 3.77 7.55
N MET A 29 -8.24 3.31 7.34
CA MET A 29 -7.66 3.25 5.99
C MET A 29 -8.44 2.27 5.09
N ILE A 30 -8.83 1.12 5.63
CA ILE A 30 -9.67 0.15 4.90
C ILE A 30 -11.02 0.78 4.55
N ALA A 31 -11.66 1.43 5.51
CA ALA A 31 -12.97 2.06 5.29
C ALA A 31 -12.92 3.14 4.20
N GLY A 32 -11.81 3.88 4.12
CA GLY A 32 -11.63 4.87 3.07
C GLY A 32 -11.31 4.26 1.72
N THR A 33 -10.44 3.25 1.70
CA THR A 33 -9.97 2.63 0.46
C THR A 33 -11.09 1.84 -0.24
N VAL A 34 -12.02 1.26 0.51
CA VAL A 34 -13.16 0.53 -0.10
C VAL A 34 -14.00 1.41 -1.01
N LYS A 35 -13.94 2.73 -0.84
CA LYS A 35 -14.68 3.67 -1.68
C LYS A 35 -13.98 3.98 -3.00
N GLU A 36 -12.76 3.52 -3.19
CA GLU A 36 -11.97 3.76 -4.40
C GLU A 36 -12.26 2.67 -5.42
N ALA A 37 -12.86 3.02 -6.54
CA ALA A 37 -13.37 2.05 -7.52
C ALA A 37 -12.26 1.17 -8.10
N GLY A 38 -11.06 1.69 -8.24
CA GLY A 38 -9.94 0.94 -8.83
C GLY A 38 -9.12 0.13 -7.84
N ALA A 39 -9.44 0.18 -6.54
CA ALA A 39 -8.76 -0.61 -5.52
C ALA A 39 -9.41 -2.01 -5.48
N LEU A 40 -8.68 -3.02 -5.92
CA LEU A 40 -9.17 -4.40 -6.02
C LEU A 40 -8.84 -5.23 -4.78
N GLY A 41 -7.79 -4.89 -4.06
CA GLY A 41 -7.38 -5.58 -2.86
C GLY A 41 -6.66 -4.64 -1.92
N TYR A 42 -6.87 -4.84 -0.62
CA TYR A 42 -6.27 -3.98 0.41
C TYR A 42 -6.27 -4.78 1.71
N GLU A 43 -5.38 -5.78 1.79
CA GLU A 43 -5.37 -6.73 2.88
C GLU A 43 -4.21 -6.49 3.83
N TRP A 44 -4.51 -6.52 5.12
CA TRP A 44 -3.57 -6.31 6.20
C TRP A 44 -3.32 -7.62 6.93
N PHE A 45 -2.06 -7.99 7.09
CA PHE A 45 -1.65 -9.23 7.74
C PHE A 45 -0.72 -8.92 8.90
N LEU A 46 -1.01 -9.49 10.06
CA LEU A 46 -0.16 -9.34 11.24
C LEU A 46 0.66 -10.61 11.46
N SER A 47 1.92 -10.44 11.88
CA SER A 47 2.74 -11.56 12.32
C SER A 47 2.15 -12.19 13.59
N ALA A 48 2.56 -13.43 13.89
CA ALA A 48 2.02 -14.13 15.05
C ALA A 48 2.28 -13.37 16.36
N ASP A 49 3.43 -12.72 16.48
CA ASP A 49 3.79 -11.92 17.66
C ASP A 49 3.16 -10.52 17.63
N ARG A 50 2.46 -10.15 16.55
CA ARG A 50 1.78 -8.88 16.33
C ARG A 50 2.71 -7.67 16.35
N LYS A 51 3.98 -7.86 16.03
CA LYS A 51 4.96 -6.79 15.97
C LYS A 51 5.25 -6.31 14.56
N ARG A 52 4.82 -7.07 13.55
CA ARG A 52 5.04 -6.72 12.15
C ARG A 52 3.76 -6.86 11.36
N CYS A 53 3.63 -6.03 10.34
CA CYS A 53 2.48 -6.04 9.45
C CYS A 53 2.94 -6.10 8.00
N ARG A 54 2.17 -6.77 7.18
CA ARG A 54 2.27 -6.69 5.71
C ARG A 54 0.94 -6.19 5.19
N LEU A 55 0.98 -5.11 4.43
CA LEU A 55 -0.18 -4.58 3.72
C LEU A 55 0.00 -4.93 2.25
N VAL A 56 -0.93 -5.69 1.70
CA VAL A 56 -0.92 -6.09 0.28
C VAL A 56 -2.04 -5.36 -0.42
N GLU A 57 -1.68 -4.52 -1.39
CA GLU A 57 -2.62 -3.68 -2.12
C GLU A 57 -2.63 -4.08 -3.59
N THR A 58 -3.80 -4.02 -4.22
CA THR A 58 -3.94 -4.30 -5.65
C THR A 58 -4.80 -3.24 -6.29
N TYR A 59 -4.30 -2.66 -7.37
CA TYR A 59 -4.99 -1.62 -8.13
C TYR A 59 -5.18 -2.09 -9.58
N VAL A 60 -6.31 -1.70 -10.17
CA VAL A 60 -6.69 -2.17 -11.50
C VAL A 60 -5.74 -1.67 -12.59
N ASP A 61 -5.19 -0.47 -12.42
CA ASP A 61 -4.32 0.18 -13.40
C ASP A 61 -3.54 1.34 -12.74
N PRO A 62 -2.61 1.98 -13.49
CA PRO A 62 -1.87 3.14 -12.96
C PRO A 62 -2.74 4.33 -12.55
N ASP A 63 -3.87 4.55 -13.21
CA ASP A 63 -4.78 5.65 -12.84
C ASP A 63 -5.35 5.43 -11.45
N ALA A 64 -5.67 4.18 -11.10
CA ALA A 64 -6.15 3.83 -9.76
C ALA A 64 -5.06 4.02 -8.71
N VAL A 65 -3.80 3.73 -9.05
CA VAL A 65 -2.67 3.99 -8.16
C VAL A 65 -2.56 5.48 -7.86
N LEU A 66 -2.61 6.30 -8.91
CA LEU A 66 -2.49 7.75 -8.75
C LEU A 66 -3.64 8.31 -7.92
N ALA A 67 -4.87 7.84 -8.19
CA ALA A 67 -6.05 8.25 -7.43
C ALA A 67 -5.91 7.92 -5.95
N HIS A 68 -5.40 6.72 -5.62
CA HIS A 68 -5.18 6.33 -4.23
C HIS A 68 -4.11 7.21 -3.57
N MET A 69 -2.98 7.38 -4.22
CA MET A 69 -1.84 8.10 -3.64
C MET A 69 -2.11 9.59 -3.44
N SER A 70 -2.95 10.17 -4.28
CA SER A 70 -3.35 11.59 -4.15
C SER A 70 -4.64 11.78 -3.35
N GLY A 71 -5.25 10.68 -2.92
CA GLY A 71 -6.55 10.69 -2.26
C GLY A 71 -6.48 10.94 -0.76
N PRO A 72 -7.67 11.01 -0.11
CA PRO A 72 -7.75 11.37 1.31
C PRO A 72 -7.17 10.31 2.26
N VAL A 73 -7.22 9.03 1.92
CA VAL A 73 -6.67 7.97 2.78
C VAL A 73 -5.17 8.19 2.99
N VAL A 74 -4.42 8.32 1.90
CA VAL A 74 -2.98 8.54 1.99
C VAL A 74 -2.68 9.88 2.66
N ARG A 75 -3.34 10.94 2.20
CA ARG A 75 -3.07 12.29 2.68
C ARG A 75 -3.35 12.47 4.17
N ASN A 76 -4.45 11.90 4.66
CA ASN A 76 -4.92 12.13 6.02
C ASN A 76 -4.53 11.02 7.00
N LEU A 77 -4.37 9.78 6.54
CA LEU A 77 -4.19 8.64 7.44
C LEU A 77 -2.78 8.05 7.46
N VAL A 78 -2.01 8.17 6.37
CA VAL A 78 -0.62 7.69 6.39
C VAL A 78 0.21 8.40 7.46
N PRO A 79 0.12 9.72 7.65
CA PRO A 79 0.84 10.36 8.75
C PRO A 79 0.48 9.78 10.13
N LYS A 80 -0.81 9.46 10.36
CA LYS A 80 -1.24 8.84 11.61
C LYS A 80 -0.70 7.42 11.75
N MET A 81 -0.67 6.66 10.66
CA MET A 81 -0.12 5.31 10.64
C MET A 81 1.36 5.34 11.04
N LEU A 82 2.12 6.29 10.54
CA LEU A 82 3.55 6.43 10.83
C LEU A 82 3.84 6.90 12.25
N GLU A 83 2.83 7.33 13.01
CA GLU A 83 2.97 7.56 14.45
C GLU A 83 2.92 6.24 15.24
N THR A 84 2.39 5.18 14.65
CA THR A 84 2.21 3.88 15.32
C THR A 84 3.15 2.81 14.84
N ALA A 85 3.79 3.02 13.70
CA ALA A 85 4.64 2.02 13.07
C ALA A 85 5.69 2.70 12.20
N SER A 86 6.78 1.98 11.93
CA SER A 86 7.80 2.45 10.99
C SER A 86 7.76 1.62 9.71
N LEU A 87 8.06 2.27 8.60
CA LEU A 87 8.15 1.62 7.30
C LEU A 87 9.46 0.83 7.21
N SER A 88 9.35 -0.49 7.04
CA SER A 88 10.53 -1.37 6.88
C SER A 88 10.90 -1.53 5.41
N SER A 89 9.90 -1.73 4.54
CA SER A 89 10.13 -1.81 3.10
C SER A 89 8.83 -1.51 2.36
N PHE A 90 8.99 -1.10 1.10
CA PHE A 90 7.85 -0.81 0.22
C PHE A 90 8.24 -1.31 -1.16
N GLU A 91 7.51 -2.32 -1.65
CA GLU A 91 7.75 -2.89 -2.97
C GLU A 91 6.52 -2.69 -3.84
N VAL A 92 6.76 -2.36 -5.11
CA VAL A 92 5.72 -2.13 -6.10
C VAL A 92 5.92 -3.13 -7.23
N TYR A 93 4.88 -3.87 -7.57
CA TYR A 93 4.91 -4.84 -8.67
C TYR A 93 4.02 -4.38 -9.79
N GLY A 94 4.61 -4.17 -10.96
CA GLY A 94 3.93 -3.60 -12.12
C GLY A 94 4.37 -2.16 -12.39
N ASP A 95 3.69 -1.50 -13.32
CA ASP A 95 4.00 -0.12 -13.70
C ASP A 95 3.01 0.84 -13.02
N PRO A 96 3.46 1.62 -12.03
CA PRO A 96 2.56 2.56 -11.33
C PRO A 96 2.31 3.86 -12.11
N GLY A 97 2.93 4.03 -13.28
CA GLY A 97 2.88 5.26 -14.04
C GLY A 97 4.00 6.22 -13.63
N ALA A 98 4.27 7.20 -14.49
CA ALA A 98 5.41 8.10 -14.31
C ALA A 98 5.26 8.98 -13.06
N GLU A 99 4.09 9.56 -12.84
CA GLU A 99 3.85 10.47 -11.72
C GLU A 99 3.90 9.75 -10.37
N ALA A 100 3.12 8.68 -10.24
CA ALA A 100 3.14 7.88 -9.01
C ALA A 100 4.50 7.24 -8.78
N GLY A 101 5.18 6.83 -9.85
CA GLY A 101 6.51 6.24 -9.77
C GLY A 101 7.54 7.16 -9.15
N LYS A 102 7.48 8.46 -9.47
CA LYS A 102 8.38 9.45 -8.86
C LYS A 102 8.13 9.58 -7.36
N THR A 103 6.87 9.66 -6.97
CA THR A 103 6.49 9.76 -5.55
C THR A 103 6.95 8.52 -4.80
N LEU A 104 6.71 7.33 -5.36
CA LEU A 104 7.09 6.06 -4.74
C LEU A 104 8.60 5.94 -4.59
N ALA A 105 9.35 6.29 -5.64
CA ALA A 105 10.82 6.29 -5.58
C ALA A 105 11.32 7.24 -4.49
N GLY A 106 10.67 8.41 -4.34
CA GLY A 106 11.02 9.40 -3.33
C GLY A 106 10.88 8.91 -1.90
N ILE A 107 9.98 7.96 -1.64
CA ILE A 107 9.83 7.36 -0.30
C ILE A 107 10.61 6.05 -0.16
N GLY A 108 11.47 5.72 -1.12
CA GLY A 108 12.33 4.54 -1.05
C GLY A 108 11.71 3.25 -1.52
N ALA A 109 10.57 3.32 -2.24
CA ALA A 109 9.95 2.12 -2.79
C ALA A 109 10.79 1.54 -3.93
N GLU A 110 10.86 0.22 -3.99
CA GLU A 110 11.50 -0.48 -5.09
C GLU A 110 10.42 -0.95 -6.06
N ILE A 111 10.59 -0.66 -7.36
CA ILE A 111 9.61 -0.98 -8.39
C ILE A 111 10.11 -2.16 -9.21
N PHE A 112 9.26 -3.18 -9.32
CA PHE A 112 9.54 -4.40 -10.10
C PHE A 112 8.56 -4.44 -11.27
N PRO A 113 8.99 -4.06 -12.50
CA PRO A 113 8.10 -4.10 -13.65
C PRO A 113 7.63 -5.54 -13.95
N PHE A 114 6.43 -5.65 -14.49
CA PHE A 114 5.90 -6.96 -14.85
C PHE A 114 6.82 -7.59 -15.92
N TRP A 115 7.17 -8.86 -15.70
CA TRP A 115 7.95 -9.61 -16.68
C TRP A 115 7.12 -10.69 -17.35
N HIS A 116 6.54 -11.59 -16.59
CA HIS A 116 5.83 -12.73 -17.16
C HIS A 116 4.91 -13.36 -16.13
N GLY A 117 3.86 -14.03 -16.60
CA GLY A 117 2.92 -14.71 -15.70
C GLY A 117 1.88 -15.49 -16.49
N LEU A 118 0.87 -15.95 -15.80
CA LEU A 118 -0.24 -16.63 -16.44
C LEU A 118 -1.05 -15.63 -17.28
N LYS A 119 -1.58 -16.12 -18.38
CA LYS A 119 -2.45 -15.33 -19.24
C LYS A 119 -3.82 -15.17 -18.57
N GLY A 120 -4.36 -13.96 -18.65
CA GLY A 120 -5.69 -13.68 -18.12
C GLY A 120 -5.75 -12.48 -17.20
#